data_3f3727047bbbd92df4741fdae8c2212b
#
_entry.id   3f3727047bbbd92df4741fdae8c2212b
#
_cell.length_a   1.000
_cell.length_b   1.000
_cell.length_c   1.000
_cell.angle_alpha   90.00
_cell.angle_beta   90.00
_cell.angle_gamma   90.00
#
_symmetry.space_group_name_H-M   'P 1'
#
loop_
_entity.id
_entity.type
_entity.pdbx_description
1 polymer ?
#
loop_
_entity_poly.entity_id
_entity_poly.type
_entity_poly.pdbx_seq_one_letter_code
_entity_poly.pdbx_strand_id
1 'polypeptide(L)'
;MLVATMLWLFGNFWWMTAETGVLGDDDEHNLQSSYMLDTAVVWLIVFYCVLRPCGIILESPSVTELYLALDLQPRFPSYFKNWRQYEYMHMLFWDSKDLSWNRQFLPTWIIGVFFSVLLGLDFIWISYNKGFVTDMAHYAAQLLWVLANAAWAYGEFYTSY
;
A
#
# COMPACT_ATOMS: atom_id res chain seq x y z
N MET A 1 -10.94 -0.29 -3.87
CA MET A 1 -9.97 -0.13 -2.76
C MET A 1 -10.27 -1.05 -1.59
N LEU A 2 -11.45 -1.04 -0.99
CA LEU A 2 -11.80 -1.88 0.17
C LEU A 2 -11.42 -3.37 -0.01
N VAL A 3 -11.68 -3.94 -1.18
CA VAL A 3 -11.36 -5.35 -1.48
C VAL A 3 -9.84 -5.60 -1.40
N ALA A 4 -9.02 -4.75 -2.02
CA ALA A 4 -7.56 -4.87 -1.96
C ALA A 4 -7.05 -4.73 -0.51
N THR A 5 -7.56 -3.76 0.24
CA THR A 5 -7.20 -3.57 1.65
C THR A 5 -7.55 -4.79 2.50
N MET A 6 -8.74 -5.40 2.28
CA MET A 6 -9.13 -6.61 3.00
C MET A 6 -8.25 -7.81 2.64
N LEU A 7 -7.97 -8.02 1.35
CA LEU A 7 -7.07 -9.09 0.90
C LEU A 7 -5.65 -8.90 1.48
N TRP A 8 -5.14 -7.68 1.49
CA TRP A 8 -3.85 -7.36 2.10
C TRP A 8 -3.84 -7.65 3.61
N LEU A 9 -4.87 -7.19 4.35
CA LEU A 9 -4.98 -7.45 5.80
C LEU A 9 -5.05 -8.95 6.11
N PHE A 10 -5.88 -9.69 5.38
CA PHE A 10 -6.01 -11.13 5.58
C PHE A 10 -4.73 -11.87 5.17
N GLY A 11 -4.09 -11.48 4.06
CA GLY A 11 -2.82 -12.04 3.62
C GLY A 11 -1.72 -11.86 4.68
N ASN A 12 -1.54 -10.65 5.19
CA ASN A 12 -0.56 -10.37 6.23
C ASN A 12 -0.89 -11.07 7.56
N PHE A 13 -2.17 -11.11 7.96
CA PHE A 13 -2.60 -11.84 9.15
C PHE A 13 -2.28 -13.34 9.04
N TRP A 14 -2.60 -13.93 7.88
CA TRP A 14 -2.33 -15.34 7.62
C TRP A 14 -0.84 -15.66 7.63
N TRP A 15 -0.04 -14.81 7.02
CA TRP A 15 1.41 -14.91 7.05
C TRP A 15 1.98 -14.82 8.47
N MET A 16 1.57 -13.81 9.25
CA MET A 16 2.01 -13.68 10.65
C MET A 16 1.64 -14.89 11.50
N THR A 17 0.49 -15.51 11.27
CA THR A 17 0.09 -16.73 12.01
C THR A 17 0.90 -17.94 11.60
N ALA A 18 1.33 -18.05 10.32
CA ALA A 18 2.27 -19.04 9.86
C ALA A 18 3.64 -18.88 10.54
N GLU A 19 4.23 -17.69 10.51
CA GLU A 19 5.53 -17.37 11.12
C GLU A 19 5.57 -17.65 12.64
N THR A 20 4.43 -17.49 13.32
CA THR A 20 4.34 -17.79 14.77
C THR A 20 4.11 -19.26 15.08
N GLY A 21 3.97 -20.12 14.06
CA GLY A 21 3.72 -21.56 14.23
C GLY A 21 2.39 -21.91 14.90
N VAL A 22 1.47 -20.95 15.04
CA VAL A 22 0.17 -21.14 15.72
C VAL A 22 -0.73 -22.11 14.98
N LEU A 23 -0.62 -22.20 13.64
CA LEU A 23 -1.49 -22.98 12.77
C LEU A 23 -0.87 -24.31 12.28
N GLY A 24 0.38 -24.59 12.57
CA GLY A 24 1.04 -25.88 12.42
C GLY A 24 1.80 -26.08 11.12
N ASP A 25 1.19 -26.05 9.92
CA ASP A 25 1.88 -26.26 8.66
C ASP A 25 2.25 -24.91 8.01
N ASP A 26 3.49 -24.52 8.18
CA ASP A 26 3.98 -23.19 7.78
C ASP A 26 4.00 -23.01 6.24
N ASP A 27 4.29 -24.09 5.48
CA ASP A 27 4.42 -24.02 4.02
C ASP A 27 3.07 -23.80 3.32
N GLU A 28 2.01 -24.47 3.78
CA GLU A 28 0.67 -24.29 3.22
C GLU A 28 0.12 -22.90 3.52
N HIS A 29 0.30 -22.41 4.75
CA HIS A 29 -0.16 -21.09 5.16
C HIS A 29 0.59 -19.95 4.47
N ASN A 30 1.89 -20.09 4.25
CA ASN A 30 2.68 -19.16 3.46
C ASN A 30 2.23 -19.11 2.00
N LEU A 31 1.88 -20.24 1.42
CA LEU A 31 1.33 -20.30 0.05
C LEU A 31 -0.04 -19.61 -0.05
N GLN A 32 -0.93 -19.85 0.92
CA GLN A 32 -2.24 -19.18 0.97
C GLN A 32 -2.11 -17.66 1.15
N SER A 33 -1.21 -17.21 2.01
CA SER A 33 -0.88 -15.80 2.17
C SER A 33 -0.40 -15.19 0.86
N SER A 34 0.52 -15.84 0.15
CA SER A 34 1.02 -15.40 -1.16
C SER A 34 -0.10 -15.22 -2.17
N TYR A 35 -1.06 -16.16 -2.26
CA TYR A 35 -2.19 -16.02 -3.17
C TYR A 35 -3.11 -14.84 -2.84
N MET A 36 -3.32 -14.53 -1.55
CA MET A 36 -4.11 -13.37 -1.13
C MET A 36 -3.41 -12.06 -1.51
N LEU A 37 -2.09 -11.96 -1.27
CA LEU A 37 -1.29 -10.80 -1.65
C LEU A 37 -1.19 -10.64 -3.17
N ASP A 38 -0.97 -11.72 -3.94
CA ASP A 38 -1.02 -11.70 -5.40
C ASP A 38 -2.35 -11.15 -5.90
N THR A 39 -3.46 -11.63 -5.35
CA THR A 39 -4.81 -11.20 -5.74
C THR A 39 -5.01 -9.71 -5.45
N ALA A 40 -4.52 -9.21 -4.31
CA ALA A 40 -4.57 -7.80 -3.96
C ALA A 40 -3.78 -6.94 -4.96
N VAL A 41 -2.55 -7.32 -5.27
CA VAL A 41 -1.68 -6.60 -6.23
C VAL A 41 -2.28 -6.61 -7.64
N VAL A 42 -2.74 -7.78 -8.13
CA VAL A 42 -3.38 -7.88 -9.45
C VAL A 42 -4.63 -6.99 -9.51
N TRP A 43 -5.45 -7.00 -8.46
CA TRP A 43 -6.63 -6.13 -8.38
C TRP A 43 -6.26 -4.65 -8.47
N LEU A 44 -5.21 -4.21 -7.77
CA LEU A 44 -4.73 -2.82 -7.81
C LEU A 44 -4.17 -2.45 -9.18
N ILE A 45 -3.41 -3.33 -9.82
CA ILE A 45 -2.91 -3.12 -11.18
C ILE A 45 -4.08 -2.97 -12.15
N VAL A 46 -5.05 -3.88 -12.12
CA VAL A 46 -6.26 -3.80 -12.96
C VAL A 46 -7.02 -2.50 -12.68
N PHE A 47 -7.17 -2.13 -11.41
CA PHE A 47 -7.84 -0.89 -11.03
C PHE A 47 -7.14 0.35 -11.62
N TYR A 48 -5.83 0.49 -11.41
CA TYR A 48 -5.10 1.69 -11.83
C TYR A 48 -4.76 1.72 -13.32
N CYS A 49 -4.43 0.58 -13.92
CA CYS A 49 -3.97 0.52 -15.30
C CYS A 49 -5.08 0.27 -16.32
N VAL A 50 -6.23 -0.28 -15.90
CA VAL A 50 -7.32 -0.65 -16.81
C VAL A 50 -8.62 0.08 -16.46
N LEU A 51 -9.21 -0.22 -15.31
CA LEU A 51 -10.57 0.25 -15.01
C LEU A 51 -10.66 1.76 -14.91
N ARG A 52 -9.66 2.37 -14.35
CA ARG A 52 -9.60 3.81 -14.17
C ARG A 52 -9.34 4.57 -15.46
N PRO A 53 -8.32 4.28 -16.29
CA PRO A 53 -8.11 4.93 -17.58
C PRO A 53 -9.30 4.74 -18.52
N CYS A 54 -9.99 3.59 -18.46
CA CYS A 54 -11.20 3.32 -19.24
C CYS A 54 -12.46 4.05 -18.74
N GLY A 55 -12.40 4.78 -17.63
CA GLY A 55 -13.54 5.52 -17.08
C GLY A 55 -14.66 4.62 -16.52
N ILE A 56 -14.37 3.33 -16.27
CA ILE A 56 -15.37 2.35 -15.78
C ILE A 56 -15.75 2.63 -14.32
N ILE A 57 -14.83 3.23 -13.56
CA ILE A 57 -15.07 3.55 -12.15
C ILE A 57 -15.51 5.01 -12.03
N LEU A 58 -16.76 5.18 -11.67
CA LEU A 58 -17.35 6.47 -11.34
C LEU A 58 -17.14 6.74 -9.85
N GLU A 59 -16.49 7.87 -9.54
CA GLU A 59 -16.37 8.33 -8.17
C GLU A 59 -17.63 9.04 -7.72
N SER A 60 -17.94 8.95 -6.43
CA SER A 60 -19.03 9.74 -5.85
C SER A 60 -18.72 11.23 -5.98
N PRO A 61 -19.60 12.04 -6.59
CA PRO A 61 -19.40 13.48 -6.74
C PRO A 61 -19.15 14.20 -5.41
N SER A 62 -19.83 13.77 -4.34
CA SER A 62 -19.71 14.35 -3.00
C SER A 62 -18.31 14.28 -2.40
N VAL A 63 -17.57 13.20 -2.68
CA VAL A 63 -16.18 13.03 -2.23
C VAL A 63 -15.27 13.97 -2.99
N THR A 64 -15.45 14.07 -4.30
CA THR A 64 -14.66 14.98 -5.16
C THR A 64 -14.86 16.43 -4.75
N GLU A 65 -16.10 16.85 -4.48
CA GLU A 65 -16.43 18.22 -4.02
C GLU A 65 -15.76 18.55 -2.68
N LEU A 66 -15.74 17.61 -1.73
CA LEU A 66 -15.08 17.81 -0.45
C LEU A 66 -13.59 18.10 -0.58
N TYR A 67 -12.88 17.32 -1.43
CA TYR A 67 -11.44 17.52 -1.63
C TYR A 67 -11.11 18.77 -2.44
N LEU A 68 -11.97 19.17 -3.38
CA LEU A 68 -11.88 20.45 -4.07
C LEU A 68 -12.06 21.63 -3.09
N ALA A 69 -13.02 21.51 -2.18
CA ALA A 69 -13.26 22.53 -1.15
C ALA A 69 -12.06 22.66 -0.18
N LEU A 70 -11.32 21.58 0.06
CA LEU A 70 -10.11 21.59 0.89
C LEU A 70 -8.85 22.00 0.12
N ASP A 71 -8.97 22.30 -1.19
CA ASP A 71 -7.84 22.65 -2.07
C ASP A 71 -6.69 21.60 -2.04
N LEU A 72 -7.06 20.34 -1.89
CA LEU A 72 -6.13 19.22 -1.95
C LEU A 72 -5.96 18.76 -3.40
N GLN A 73 -4.91 19.27 -4.04
CA GLN A 73 -4.57 18.90 -5.41
C GLN A 73 -3.56 17.76 -5.43
N PRO A 74 -3.80 16.68 -6.20
CA PRO A 74 -2.82 15.63 -6.37
C PRO A 74 -1.63 16.16 -7.19
N ARG A 75 -0.44 15.59 -6.98
CA ARG A 75 0.77 15.98 -7.73
C ARG A 75 0.67 15.75 -9.23
N PHE A 76 -0.15 14.80 -9.65
CA PHE A 76 -0.36 14.43 -11.05
C PHE A 76 -1.83 14.63 -11.45
N PRO A 77 -2.32 15.87 -11.57
CA PRO A 77 -3.75 16.15 -11.80
C PRO A 77 -4.26 15.64 -13.16
N SER A 78 -3.37 15.42 -14.13
CA SER A 78 -3.72 14.79 -15.42
C SER A 78 -4.10 13.32 -15.28
N TYR A 79 -3.57 12.64 -14.26
CA TYR A 79 -3.83 11.22 -14.00
C TYR A 79 -4.79 11.02 -12.81
N PHE A 80 -4.59 11.74 -11.69
CA PHE A 80 -5.41 11.66 -10.51
C PHE A 80 -6.41 12.82 -10.49
N LYS A 81 -7.71 12.52 -10.49
CA LYS A 81 -8.75 13.54 -10.49
C LYS A 81 -8.97 14.16 -9.11
N ASN A 82 -8.62 13.44 -8.05
CA ASN A 82 -8.73 13.94 -6.68
C ASN A 82 -7.62 13.37 -5.78
N TRP A 83 -7.51 13.95 -4.58
CA TRP A 83 -6.52 13.58 -3.58
C TRP A 83 -6.60 12.11 -3.17
N ARG A 84 -7.81 11.58 -2.95
CA ARG A 84 -7.98 10.17 -2.53
C ARG A 84 -7.43 9.18 -3.54
N GLN A 85 -7.56 9.46 -4.82
CA GLN A 85 -6.99 8.59 -5.84
C GLN A 85 -5.47 8.55 -5.76
N TYR A 86 -4.86 9.71 -5.51
CA TYR A 86 -3.41 9.81 -5.32
C TYR A 86 -2.98 9.13 -4.02
N GLU A 87 -3.67 9.39 -2.94
CA GLU A 87 -3.43 8.75 -1.63
C GLU A 87 -3.50 7.22 -1.74
N TYR A 88 -4.52 6.67 -2.38
CA TYR A 88 -4.67 5.22 -2.51
C TYR A 88 -3.61 4.55 -3.39
N MET A 89 -2.85 5.30 -4.19
CA MET A 89 -1.76 4.73 -4.99
C MET A 89 -0.67 4.10 -4.10
N HIS A 90 -0.48 4.57 -2.88
CA HIS A 90 0.51 3.98 -1.98
C HIS A 90 0.22 2.50 -1.66
N MET A 91 -1.07 2.10 -1.66
CA MET A 91 -1.45 0.70 -1.42
C MET A 91 -0.82 -0.24 -2.46
N LEU A 92 -0.69 0.18 -3.73
CA LEU A 92 -0.05 -0.63 -4.75
C LEU A 92 1.41 -0.97 -4.37
N PHE A 93 2.15 0.01 -3.89
CA PHE A 93 3.55 -0.20 -3.50
C PHE A 93 3.68 -0.96 -2.18
N TRP A 94 2.76 -0.74 -1.24
CA TRP A 94 2.71 -1.50 0.01
C TRP A 94 2.45 -2.98 -0.24
N ASP A 95 1.38 -3.30 -0.97
CA ASP A 95 1.03 -4.68 -1.27
C ASP A 95 2.16 -5.36 -2.08
N SER A 96 2.73 -4.65 -3.06
CA SER A 96 3.86 -5.16 -3.85
C SER A 96 5.10 -5.43 -2.99
N LYS A 97 5.37 -4.57 -2.02
CA LYS A 97 6.47 -4.75 -1.06
C LYS A 97 6.25 -5.98 -0.19
N ASP A 98 5.05 -6.14 0.39
CA ASP A 98 4.73 -7.25 1.29
C ASP A 98 4.71 -8.59 0.52
N LEU A 99 4.14 -8.60 -0.68
CA LEU A 99 4.22 -9.75 -1.58
C LEU A 99 5.66 -10.14 -1.93
N SER A 100 6.49 -9.15 -2.24
CA SER A 100 7.90 -9.37 -2.60
C SER A 100 8.71 -9.89 -1.40
N TRP A 101 8.41 -9.43 -0.21
CA TRP A 101 8.98 -9.94 1.03
C TRP A 101 8.55 -11.40 1.27
N ASN A 102 7.27 -11.69 1.22
CA ASN A 102 6.74 -13.05 1.38
C ASN A 102 7.37 -14.04 0.36
N ARG A 103 7.64 -13.58 -0.87
CA ARG A 103 8.29 -14.37 -1.93
C ARG A 103 9.81 -14.32 -1.95
N GLN A 104 10.44 -13.65 -0.98
CA GLN A 104 11.87 -13.45 -0.91
C GLN A 104 12.48 -12.88 -2.20
N PHE A 105 11.75 -11.96 -2.88
CA PHE A 105 12.20 -11.36 -4.13
C PHE A 105 12.68 -9.91 -3.92
N LEU A 106 13.94 -9.76 -3.59
CA LEU A 106 14.60 -8.52 -3.19
C LEU A 106 14.43 -7.33 -4.17
N PRO A 107 14.54 -7.46 -5.51
CA PRO A 107 14.47 -6.31 -6.41
C PRO A 107 13.13 -5.56 -6.35
N THR A 108 12.01 -6.26 -6.41
CA THR A 108 10.68 -5.63 -6.34
C THR A 108 10.37 -5.12 -4.93
N TRP A 109 10.91 -5.79 -3.90
CA TRP A 109 10.82 -5.31 -2.53
C TRP A 109 11.50 -3.93 -2.37
N ILE A 110 12.72 -3.75 -2.88
CA ILE A 110 13.43 -2.45 -2.85
C ILE A 110 12.61 -1.36 -3.55
N ILE A 111 12.08 -1.67 -4.74
CA ILE A 111 11.23 -0.73 -5.49
C ILE A 111 9.98 -0.36 -4.69
N GLY A 112 9.30 -1.35 -4.12
CA GLY A 112 8.11 -1.14 -3.30
C GLY A 112 8.37 -0.26 -2.07
N VAL A 113 9.45 -0.54 -1.32
CA VAL A 113 9.86 0.28 -0.18
C VAL A 113 10.18 1.71 -0.61
N PHE A 114 10.98 1.87 -1.67
CA PHE A 114 11.39 3.19 -2.17
C PHE A 114 10.19 4.07 -2.50
N PHE A 115 9.22 3.57 -3.29
CA PHE A 115 8.04 4.36 -3.65
C PHE A 115 7.08 4.56 -2.46
N SER A 116 6.97 3.60 -1.55
CA SER A 116 6.17 3.76 -0.33
C SER A 116 6.72 4.88 0.55
N VAL A 117 8.04 4.97 0.70
CA VAL A 117 8.70 6.04 1.45
C VAL A 117 8.52 7.39 0.77
N LEU A 118 8.74 7.47 -0.55
CA LEU A 118 8.57 8.73 -1.30
C LEU A 118 7.14 9.27 -1.18
N LEU A 119 6.13 8.42 -1.36
CA LEU A 119 4.73 8.82 -1.23
C LEU A 119 4.40 9.23 0.20
N GLY A 120 4.86 8.49 1.20
CA GLY A 120 4.68 8.84 2.61
C GLY A 120 5.25 10.21 2.96
N LEU A 121 6.45 10.51 2.50
CA LEU A 121 7.07 11.84 2.67
C LEU A 121 6.28 12.94 1.96
N ASP A 122 5.79 12.67 0.75
CA ASP A 122 4.99 13.63 0.00
C ASP A 122 3.65 13.93 0.69
N PHE A 123 2.98 12.91 1.24
CA PHE A 123 1.74 13.09 2.01
C PHE A 123 1.95 13.91 3.28
N ILE A 124 3.05 13.64 4.02
CA ILE A 124 3.44 14.44 5.19
C ILE A 124 3.68 15.89 4.78
N TRP A 125 4.44 16.11 3.71
CA TRP A 125 4.76 17.44 3.22
C TRP A 125 3.52 18.25 2.81
N ILE A 126 2.58 17.63 2.08
CA ILE A 126 1.35 18.28 1.65
C ILE A 126 0.46 18.59 2.86
N SER A 127 0.31 17.64 3.79
CA SER A 127 -0.48 17.84 5.01
C SER A 127 0.10 18.94 5.90
N TYR A 128 1.43 19.00 6.03
CA TYR A 128 2.13 20.07 6.75
C TYR A 128 1.85 21.44 6.15
N ASN A 129 2.00 21.60 4.83
CA ASN A 129 1.78 22.87 4.14
C ASN A 129 0.30 23.35 4.19
N LYS A 130 -0.63 22.42 4.33
CA LYS A 130 -2.06 22.71 4.45
C LYS A 130 -2.54 22.87 5.91
N GLY A 131 -1.65 22.62 6.88
CA GLY A 131 -1.99 22.71 8.31
C GLY A 131 -2.85 21.55 8.82
N PHE A 132 -2.92 20.42 8.11
CA PHE A 132 -3.68 19.24 8.51
C PHE A 132 -2.87 18.36 9.47
N VAL A 133 -2.79 18.77 10.73
CA VAL A 133 -1.95 18.15 11.75
C VAL A 133 -2.32 16.67 11.97
N THR A 134 -3.61 16.33 11.97
CA THR A 134 -4.07 14.94 12.15
C THR A 134 -3.62 14.06 11.01
N ASP A 135 -3.78 14.51 9.76
CA ASP A 135 -3.36 13.75 8.58
C ASP A 135 -1.84 13.61 8.52
N MET A 136 -1.11 14.69 8.86
CA MET A 136 0.34 14.66 8.97
C MET A 136 0.81 13.61 10.00
N ALA A 137 0.20 13.58 11.19
CA ALA A 137 0.54 12.61 12.22
C ALA A 137 0.22 11.17 11.77
N HIS A 138 -0.90 10.98 11.08
CA HIS A 138 -1.29 9.69 10.52
C HIS A 138 -0.29 9.20 9.47
N TYR A 139 0.08 10.04 8.49
CA TYR A 139 1.08 9.67 7.47
C TYR A 139 2.48 9.47 8.05
N ALA A 140 2.85 10.22 9.10
CA ALA A 140 4.10 9.99 9.80
C ALA A 140 4.12 8.63 10.51
N ALA A 141 3.03 8.25 11.17
CA ALA A 141 2.89 6.93 11.77
C ALA A 141 2.95 5.80 10.73
N GLN A 142 2.28 5.97 9.60
CA GLN A 142 2.36 5.02 8.48
C GLN A 142 3.78 4.88 7.94
N LEU A 143 4.49 6.00 7.74
CA LEU A 143 5.88 5.99 7.26
C LEU A 143 6.80 5.27 8.23
N LEU A 144 6.69 5.54 9.53
CA LEU A 144 7.45 4.84 10.57
C LEU A 144 7.19 3.34 10.56
N TRP A 145 5.93 2.94 10.36
CA TRP A 145 5.56 1.54 10.25
C TRP A 145 6.17 0.87 9.01
N VAL A 146 6.16 1.55 7.85
CA VAL A 146 6.83 1.05 6.63
C VAL A 146 8.32 0.87 6.85
N LEU A 147 8.98 1.84 7.49
CA LEU A 147 10.42 1.77 7.77
C LEU A 147 10.76 0.64 8.77
N ALA A 148 9.96 0.44 9.80
CA ALA A 148 10.15 -0.64 10.75
C ALA A 148 10.02 -2.01 10.08
N ASN A 149 8.98 -2.21 9.25
CA ASN A 149 8.82 -3.44 8.47
C ASN A 149 9.94 -3.63 7.44
N ALA A 150 10.41 -2.55 6.81
CA ALA A 150 11.52 -2.61 5.87
C ALA A 150 12.83 -3.03 6.58
N ALA A 151 13.09 -2.51 7.78
CA ALA A 151 14.25 -2.92 8.57
C ALA A 151 14.19 -4.40 8.97
N TRP A 152 13.01 -4.88 9.35
CA TRP A 152 12.81 -6.29 9.67
C TRP A 152 13.00 -7.18 8.44
N ALA A 153 12.31 -6.90 7.34
CA ALA A 153 12.44 -7.65 6.10
C ALA A 153 13.88 -7.68 5.57
N TYR A 154 14.60 -6.55 5.69
CA TYR A 154 16.03 -6.50 5.36
C TYR A 154 16.83 -7.51 6.16
N GLY A 155 16.58 -7.63 7.46
CA GLY A 155 17.19 -8.65 8.32
C GLY A 155 16.93 -10.07 7.79
N GLU A 156 15.69 -10.40 7.47
CA GLU A 156 15.32 -11.73 6.95
C GLU A 156 15.97 -12.06 5.61
N PHE A 157 16.01 -11.12 4.66
CA PHE A 157 16.71 -11.33 3.38
C PHE A 157 18.18 -11.69 3.53
N TYR A 158 18.85 -11.27 4.61
CA TYR A 158 20.27 -11.52 4.84
C TYR A 158 20.57 -12.63 5.87
N THR A 159 19.59 -13.04 6.67
CA THR A 159 19.76 -14.11 7.67
C THR A 159 19.27 -15.47 7.19
N SER A 160 18.49 -15.50 6.10
CA SER A 160 17.98 -16.73 5.49
C SER A 160 19.02 -17.45 4.57
N TYR A 161 20.27 -17.00 4.61
CA TYR A 161 21.40 -17.63 3.89
C TYR A 161 22.37 -18.27 4.91
#